data_70aec3f94ed575c03db57defbf1646b9
#
_entry.id   70aec3f94ed575c03db57defbf1646b9
#
_cell.length_a   1.000
_cell.length_b   1.000
_cell.length_c   1.000
_cell.angle_alpha   90.00
_cell.angle_beta   90.00
_cell.angle_gamma   90.00
#
_symmetry.space_group_name_H-M   'P 1'
#
loop_
_entity.id
_entity.type
_entity.pdbx_description
1 polymer ?
#
loop_
_entity_poly.entity_id
_entity_poly.type
_entity_poly.pdbx_seq_one_letter_code
_entity_poly.pdbx_strand_id
1 'polypeptide(L)'
;TMIGFNEKAGVLGPGANLKASNIDNLQQLSAALDGLVPDGGTNLHAALQEIAGAMPDLTHLYVITDGLPTQGVGDVPGLRGQRACRSAFRAKKQISGECRLMLFEKSVDAAGIQRYVEVSIILLPLEGDPMAPHAYWQWARYTGGTMISPAASWP
;
A
#
# COMPACT_ATOMS: atom_id res chain seq x y z
N THR A 1 -5.15 -13.47 4.71
CA THR A 1 -3.71 -13.13 4.77
C THR A 1 -3.53 -11.67 5.08
N MET A 2 -2.51 -11.33 5.84
CA MET A 2 -2.08 -9.96 6.07
C MET A 2 -0.64 -9.78 5.60
N ILE A 3 -0.37 -8.67 4.93
CA ILE A 3 0.96 -8.34 4.41
C ILE A 3 1.37 -6.99 4.99
N GLY A 4 2.49 -6.98 5.69
CA GLY A 4 3.16 -5.74 6.08
C GLY A 4 4.10 -5.29 4.98
N PHE A 5 4.21 -3.99 4.78
CA PHE A 5 5.14 -3.44 3.79
C PHE A 5 5.74 -2.10 4.24
N ASN A 6 7.02 -1.98 3.94
CA ASN A 6 7.80 -0.75 4.04
C ASN A 6 8.63 -0.63 2.75
N GLU A 7 9.94 -0.75 2.80
CA GLU A 7 10.81 -0.91 1.61
C GLU A 7 10.62 -2.27 0.94
N LYS A 8 10.19 -3.28 1.71
CA LYS A 8 9.90 -4.64 1.28
C LYS A 8 8.49 -5.02 1.73
N ALA A 9 7.94 -6.04 1.09
CA ALA A 9 6.68 -6.65 1.50
C ALA A 9 6.91 -8.02 2.12
N GLY A 10 6.07 -8.42 3.07
CA GLY A 10 6.14 -9.72 3.70
C GLY A 10 4.86 -10.10 4.43
N VAL A 11 4.59 -11.40 4.49
CA VAL A 11 3.41 -11.97 5.16
C VAL A 11 3.56 -11.86 6.67
N LEU A 12 2.49 -11.42 7.34
CA LEU A 12 2.41 -11.29 8.79
C LEU A 12 1.55 -12.40 9.40
N GLY A 13 1.94 -12.84 10.59
CA GLY A 13 1.19 -13.83 11.37
C GLY A 13 1.07 -15.18 10.66
N PRO A 14 -0.09 -15.87 10.79
CA PRO A 14 -0.29 -17.22 10.26
C PRO A 14 -0.46 -17.28 8.73
N GLY A 15 -0.27 -16.19 8.01
CA GLY A 15 -0.28 -16.14 6.56
C GLY A 15 -1.61 -16.56 5.92
N ALA A 16 -1.55 -17.45 4.93
CA ALA A 16 -2.72 -17.94 4.22
C ALA A 16 -3.72 -18.72 5.10
N ASN A 17 -3.28 -19.18 6.28
CA ASN A 17 -4.10 -19.90 7.23
C ASN A 17 -4.86 -18.99 8.21
N LEU A 18 -4.75 -17.67 8.05
CA LEU A 18 -5.47 -16.72 8.90
C LEU A 18 -6.99 -16.86 8.71
N LYS A 19 -7.67 -17.28 9.79
CA LYS A 19 -9.12 -17.36 9.87
C LYS A 19 -9.60 -16.51 11.01
N ALA A 20 -10.49 -15.56 10.74
CA ALA A 20 -11.03 -14.65 11.77
C ALA A 20 -11.84 -15.39 12.86
N SER A 21 -12.36 -16.59 12.58
CA SER A 21 -13.04 -17.45 13.56
C SER A 21 -12.09 -18.19 14.51
N ASN A 22 -10.77 -18.15 14.25
CA ASN A 22 -9.78 -18.82 15.09
C ASN A 22 -9.08 -17.80 15.99
N ILE A 23 -9.33 -17.90 17.30
CA ILE A 23 -8.78 -16.96 18.30
C ILE A 23 -7.24 -16.98 18.36
N ASP A 24 -6.63 -18.16 18.20
CA ASP A 24 -5.17 -18.29 18.24
C ASP A 24 -4.54 -17.57 17.03
N ASN A 25 -5.18 -17.63 15.87
CA ASN A 25 -4.73 -16.91 14.69
C ASN A 25 -4.79 -15.39 14.88
N LEU A 26 -5.85 -14.90 15.53
CA LEU A 26 -6.00 -13.48 15.84
C LEU A 26 -4.96 -13.01 16.87
N GLN A 27 -4.67 -13.83 17.87
CA GLN A 27 -3.63 -13.54 18.87
C GLN A 27 -2.24 -13.51 18.24
N GLN A 28 -1.92 -14.46 17.34
CA GLN A 28 -0.67 -14.46 16.59
C GLN A 28 -0.54 -13.24 15.69
N LEU A 29 -1.62 -12.84 15.04
CA LEU A 29 -1.63 -11.62 14.21
C LEU A 29 -1.42 -10.37 15.06
N SER A 30 -2.13 -10.26 16.20
CA SER A 30 -1.95 -9.13 17.13
C SER A 30 -0.51 -9.03 17.61
N ALA A 31 0.09 -10.14 18.03
CA ALA A 31 1.48 -10.16 18.46
C ALA A 31 2.46 -9.77 17.34
N ALA A 32 2.17 -10.18 16.09
CA ALA A 32 2.97 -9.77 14.93
C ALA A 32 2.84 -8.27 14.64
N LEU A 33 1.66 -7.69 14.82
CA LEU A 33 1.42 -6.25 14.66
C LEU A 33 2.09 -5.44 15.77
N ASP A 34 2.01 -5.89 17.02
CA ASP A 34 2.65 -5.24 18.17
C ASP A 34 4.18 -5.21 18.04
N GLY A 35 4.75 -6.19 17.34
CA GLY A 35 6.17 -6.27 17.03
C GLY A 35 6.62 -5.43 15.83
N LEU A 36 5.70 -4.81 15.08
CA LEU A 36 6.07 -3.97 13.94
C LEU A 36 6.64 -2.63 14.42
N VAL A 37 7.85 -2.37 14.02
CA VAL A 37 8.46 -1.05 14.16
C VAL A 37 8.31 -0.32 12.83
N PRO A 38 7.57 0.81 12.77
CA PRO A 38 7.49 1.63 11.57
C PRO A 38 8.89 2.15 11.22
N ASP A 39 9.41 1.73 10.08
CA ASP A 39 10.73 2.13 9.59
C ASP A 39 10.76 2.15 8.07
N GLY A 40 11.58 3.05 7.51
CA GLY A 40 11.82 3.17 6.08
C GLY A 40 10.68 3.86 5.32
N GLY A 41 10.66 3.64 4.03
CA GLY A 41 9.67 4.23 3.13
C GLY A 41 8.58 3.22 2.73
N THR A 42 7.60 3.71 2.01
CA THR A 42 6.42 2.94 1.56
C THR A 42 6.63 2.44 0.15
N ASN A 43 6.81 1.13 -0.05
CA ASN A 43 6.90 0.48 -1.36
C ASN A 43 5.59 -0.27 -1.68
N LEU A 44 4.59 0.47 -2.15
CA LEU A 44 3.29 -0.09 -2.54
C LEU A 44 3.43 -1.09 -3.70
N HIS A 45 4.35 -0.84 -4.64
CA HIS A 45 4.57 -1.74 -5.77
C HIS A 45 4.97 -3.15 -5.30
N ALA A 46 5.93 -3.24 -4.38
CA ALA A 46 6.35 -4.53 -3.82
C ALA A 46 5.20 -5.25 -3.11
N ALA A 47 4.38 -4.52 -2.34
CA ALA A 47 3.21 -5.09 -1.67
C ALA A 47 2.20 -5.67 -2.66
N LEU A 48 1.87 -4.91 -3.71
CA LEU A 48 0.90 -5.35 -4.72
C LEU A 48 1.41 -6.52 -5.55
N GLN A 49 2.72 -6.59 -5.85
CA GLN A 49 3.33 -7.74 -6.52
C GLN A 49 3.29 -9.00 -5.65
N GLU A 50 3.58 -8.88 -4.36
CA GLU A 50 3.47 -9.97 -3.39
C GLU A 50 2.03 -10.51 -3.33
N ILE A 51 1.05 -9.61 -3.23
CA ILE A 51 -0.38 -9.96 -3.23
C ILE A 51 -0.76 -10.69 -4.51
N ALA A 52 -0.40 -10.16 -5.67
CA ALA A 52 -0.75 -10.75 -6.97
C ALA A 52 -0.14 -12.15 -7.15
N GLY A 53 1.07 -12.36 -6.64
CA GLY A 53 1.75 -13.66 -6.70
C GLY A 53 1.20 -14.68 -5.71
N ALA A 54 0.87 -14.25 -4.50
CA ALA A 54 0.47 -15.14 -3.41
C ALA A 54 -1.04 -15.46 -3.40
N MET A 55 -1.89 -14.59 -3.99
CA MET A 55 -3.34 -14.65 -3.87
C MET A 55 -4.05 -14.41 -5.21
N PRO A 56 -3.95 -15.34 -6.18
CA PRO A 56 -4.55 -15.18 -7.50
C PRO A 56 -6.09 -15.08 -7.48
N ASP A 57 -6.74 -15.64 -6.47
CA ASP A 57 -8.20 -15.66 -6.30
C ASP A 57 -8.70 -14.56 -5.34
N LEU A 58 -7.91 -13.50 -5.14
CA LEU A 58 -8.28 -12.39 -4.27
C LEU A 58 -9.53 -11.69 -4.78
N THR A 59 -10.52 -11.50 -3.90
CA THR A 59 -11.77 -10.79 -4.21
C THR A 59 -11.85 -9.43 -3.52
N HIS A 60 -11.23 -9.29 -2.36
CA HIS A 60 -11.26 -8.08 -1.55
C HIS A 60 -9.87 -7.76 -1.02
N LEU A 61 -9.47 -6.51 -1.13
CA LEU A 61 -8.22 -5.98 -0.60
C LEU A 61 -8.50 -4.81 0.34
N TYR A 62 -7.99 -4.89 1.56
CA TYR A 62 -7.97 -3.77 2.48
C TYR A 62 -6.56 -3.21 2.55
N VAL A 63 -6.41 -1.92 2.26
CA VAL A 63 -5.12 -1.19 2.34
C VAL A 63 -5.18 -0.22 3.49
N ILE A 64 -4.26 -0.36 4.44
CA ILE A 64 -4.08 0.58 5.56
C ILE A 64 -2.75 1.29 5.32
N THR A 65 -2.79 2.59 5.15
CA THR A 65 -1.60 3.39 4.83
C THR A 65 -1.75 4.82 5.35
N ASP A 66 -0.65 5.51 5.51
CA ASP A 66 -0.58 6.91 5.95
C ASP A 66 -0.26 7.89 4.81
N GLY A 67 -0.01 7.39 3.59
CA GLY A 67 0.28 8.27 2.46
C GLY A 67 0.65 7.55 1.16
N LEU A 68 1.02 8.33 0.15
CA LEU A 68 1.48 7.83 -1.15
C LEU A 68 2.86 7.16 -1.04
N PRO A 69 3.16 6.20 -1.94
CA PRO A 69 4.43 5.49 -1.91
C PRO A 69 5.63 6.42 -2.07
N THR A 70 6.71 6.07 -1.38
CA THR A 70 7.98 6.82 -1.37
C THR A 70 9.16 6.01 -1.87
N GLN A 71 8.97 4.71 -2.06
CA GLN A 71 10.00 3.75 -2.47
C GLN A 71 9.55 2.94 -3.70
N GLY A 72 10.50 2.25 -4.35
CA GLY A 72 10.19 1.39 -5.50
C GLY A 72 10.18 2.11 -6.85
N VAL A 73 10.62 3.37 -6.93
CA VAL A 73 10.66 4.13 -8.20
C VAL A 73 11.49 3.41 -9.28
N GLY A 74 12.54 2.68 -8.88
CA GLY A 74 13.39 1.91 -9.78
C GLY A 74 12.74 0.64 -10.33
N ASP A 75 11.76 0.10 -9.60
CA ASP A 75 11.14 -1.19 -9.87
C ASP A 75 9.92 -1.06 -10.78
N VAL A 76 9.35 0.15 -10.84
CA VAL A 76 8.14 0.42 -11.62
C VAL A 76 8.48 0.85 -13.05
N PRO A 77 8.01 0.14 -14.07
CA PRO A 77 8.29 0.46 -15.47
C PRO A 77 7.84 1.87 -15.87
N GLY A 78 8.65 2.54 -16.66
CA GLY A 78 8.29 3.82 -17.27
C GLY A 78 8.49 5.07 -16.40
N LEU A 79 8.91 4.96 -15.14
CA LEU A 79 9.15 6.11 -14.27
C LEU A 79 10.51 6.79 -14.51
N ARG A 80 11.53 6.05 -14.93
CA ARG A 80 12.91 6.57 -15.10
C ARG A 80 12.99 7.77 -16.05
N GLY A 81 12.17 7.79 -17.08
CA GLY A 81 12.13 8.89 -18.09
C GLY A 81 11.28 10.10 -17.66
N GLN A 82 10.51 9.99 -16.61
CA GLN A 82 9.58 11.03 -16.18
C GLN A 82 10.30 12.20 -15.51
N ARG A 83 9.96 13.42 -15.96
CA ARG A 83 10.56 14.66 -15.43
C ARG A 83 10.35 14.79 -13.91
N ALA A 84 9.16 14.50 -13.44
CA ALA A 84 8.77 14.57 -12.04
C ALA A 84 9.60 13.63 -11.13
N CYS A 85 10.06 12.49 -11.68
CA CYS A 85 10.79 11.47 -10.93
C CYS A 85 12.32 11.58 -11.05
N ARG A 86 12.87 12.56 -11.79
CA ARG A 86 14.32 12.69 -11.99
C ARG A 86 15.14 12.79 -10.70
N SER A 87 14.61 13.47 -9.68
CA SER A 87 15.27 13.63 -8.38
C SER A 87 15.37 12.32 -7.61
N ALA A 88 14.39 11.44 -7.75
CA ALA A 88 14.38 10.13 -7.10
C ALA A 88 15.51 9.19 -7.59
N PHE A 89 15.99 9.40 -8.81
CA PHE A 89 17.10 8.64 -9.40
C PHE A 89 18.49 9.29 -9.16
N ARG A 90 18.56 10.40 -8.41
CA ARG A 90 19.83 11.07 -8.05
C ARG A 90 20.33 10.60 -6.69
N ALA A 91 21.57 11.00 -6.35
CA ALA A 91 22.22 10.59 -5.10
C ALA A 91 21.41 10.93 -3.82
N LYS A 92 20.65 12.02 -3.82
CA LYS A 92 19.81 12.41 -2.66
C LYS A 92 18.48 11.68 -2.56
N LYS A 93 18.11 10.89 -3.59
CA LYS A 93 16.87 10.08 -3.64
C LYS A 93 15.60 10.81 -3.15
N GLN A 94 15.51 12.12 -3.42
CA GLN A 94 14.32 12.89 -3.04
C GLN A 94 13.21 12.62 -4.04
N ILE A 95 12.06 12.18 -3.55
CA ILE A 95 10.86 11.97 -4.35
C ILE A 95 9.91 13.15 -4.18
N SER A 96 9.48 13.74 -5.31
CA SER A 96 8.48 14.82 -5.30
C SER A 96 7.08 14.26 -5.12
N GLY A 97 6.13 15.10 -4.67
CA GLY A 97 4.71 14.69 -4.55
C GLY A 97 4.13 14.22 -5.89
N GLU A 98 4.45 14.90 -6.99
CA GLU A 98 4.05 14.49 -8.34
C GLU A 98 4.63 13.11 -8.71
N CYS A 99 5.89 12.85 -8.37
CA CYS A 99 6.49 11.55 -8.62
C CYS A 99 5.87 10.45 -7.75
N ARG A 100 5.49 10.76 -6.50
CA ARG A 100 4.78 9.83 -5.62
C ARG A 100 3.41 9.44 -6.19
N LEU A 101 2.67 10.41 -6.73
CA LEU A 101 1.39 10.15 -7.41
C LEU A 101 1.58 9.24 -8.62
N MET A 102 2.56 9.56 -9.49
CA MET A 102 2.87 8.71 -10.65
C MET A 102 3.32 7.31 -10.24
N LEU A 103 4.10 7.20 -9.17
CA LEU A 103 4.54 5.91 -8.62
C LEU A 103 3.35 5.09 -8.13
N PHE A 104 2.40 5.72 -7.44
CA PHE A 104 1.15 5.10 -7.01
C PHE A 104 0.36 4.57 -8.21
N GLU A 105 0.03 5.43 -9.18
CA GLU A 105 -0.75 5.08 -10.37
C GLU A 105 -0.11 3.91 -11.14
N LYS A 106 1.19 4.01 -11.39
CA LYS A 106 1.94 2.95 -12.11
C LYS A 106 2.06 1.65 -11.33
N SER A 107 2.15 1.72 -9.99
CA SER A 107 2.17 0.51 -9.15
C SER A 107 0.83 -0.23 -9.21
N VAL A 108 -0.26 0.51 -9.13
CA VAL A 108 -1.63 -0.04 -9.23
C VAL A 108 -1.87 -0.64 -10.63
N ASP A 109 -1.49 0.07 -11.70
CA ASP A 109 -1.60 -0.41 -13.06
C ASP A 109 -0.80 -1.69 -13.30
N ALA A 110 0.45 -1.72 -12.84
CA ALA A 110 1.36 -2.84 -13.04
C ALA A 110 0.92 -4.11 -12.30
N ALA A 111 0.27 -3.95 -11.15
CA ALA A 111 -0.25 -5.09 -10.38
C ALA A 111 -1.49 -5.73 -11.02
N GLY A 112 -2.27 -4.98 -11.79
CA GLY A 112 -3.48 -5.46 -12.45
C GLY A 112 -4.60 -5.92 -11.51
N ILE A 113 -4.43 -5.73 -10.20
CA ILE A 113 -5.35 -6.16 -9.15
C ILE A 113 -6.72 -5.49 -9.30
N GLN A 114 -6.74 -4.23 -9.69
CA GLN A 114 -7.94 -3.39 -9.78
C GLN A 114 -9.06 -3.94 -10.66
N ARG A 115 -8.78 -4.85 -11.58
CA ARG A 115 -9.78 -5.32 -12.54
C ARG A 115 -10.82 -6.27 -11.95
N TYR A 116 -10.48 -6.95 -10.85
CA TYR A 116 -11.26 -8.06 -10.32
C TYR A 116 -11.41 -8.03 -8.80
N VAL A 117 -10.78 -7.06 -8.13
CA VAL A 117 -10.70 -6.99 -6.67
C VAL A 117 -11.33 -5.70 -6.17
N GLU A 118 -12.26 -5.81 -5.24
CA GLU A 118 -12.78 -4.67 -4.50
C GLU A 118 -11.72 -4.16 -3.52
N VAL A 119 -11.29 -2.90 -3.68
CA VAL A 119 -10.24 -2.32 -2.85
C VAL A 119 -10.83 -1.30 -1.89
N SER A 120 -10.74 -1.59 -0.60
CA SER A 120 -11.13 -0.68 0.47
C SER A 120 -9.91 -0.10 1.17
N ILE A 121 -9.93 1.20 1.44
CA ILE A 121 -8.79 1.95 1.95
C ILE A 121 -9.08 2.50 3.34
N ILE A 122 -8.15 2.33 4.26
CA ILE A 122 -8.09 3.06 5.53
C ILE A 122 -6.87 3.97 5.44
N LEU A 123 -7.12 5.25 5.15
CA LEU A 123 -6.06 6.26 5.06
C LEU A 123 -5.89 6.93 6.42
N LEU A 124 -4.78 6.61 7.08
CA LEU A 124 -4.41 7.20 8.36
C LEU A 124 -4.03 8.68 8.17
N PRO A 125 -4.34 9.55 9.15
CA PRO A 125 -3.95 10.95 9.05
C PRO A 125 -2.42 11.07 9.03
N LEU A 126 -1.89 11.65 7.97
CA LEU A 126 -0.48 12.02 7.85
C LEU A 126 -0.38 13.47 7.41
N GLU A 127 0.42 14.24 8.13
CA GLU A 127 0.75 15.60 7.73
C GLU A 127 1.65 15.57 6.49
N GLY A 128 1.26 16.33 5.46
CA GLY A 128 2.14 16.66 4.33
C GLY A 128 1.99 15.83 3.07
N ASP A 129 0.93 15.02 2.93
CA ASP A 129 0.61 14.34 1.66
C ASP A 129 -0.78 14.71 1.11
N PRO A 130 -0.94 15.91 0.54
CA PRO A 130 -2.25 16.42 0.12
C PRO A 130 -2.86 15.65 -1.06
N MET A 131 -2.08 14.85 -1.78
CA MET A 131 -2.56 14.10 -2.94
C MET A 131 -3.06 12.70 -2.57
N ALA A 132 -2.68 12.17 -1.41
CA ALA A 132 -3.05 10.83 -0.98
C ALA A 132 -4.56 10.61 -0.87
N PRO A 133 -5.36 11.50 -0.23
CA PRO A 133 -6.80 11.30 -0.11
C PRO A 133 -7.49 11.15 -1.46
N HIS A 134 -7.13 12.00 -2.42
CA HIS A 134 -7.73 11.97 -3.74
C HIS A 134 -7.37 10.69 -4.52
N ALA A 135 -6.10 10.30 -4.52
CA ALA A 135 -5.61 9.14 -5.22
C ALA A 135 -6.24 7.83 -4.69
N TYR A 136 -6.23 7.65 -3.38
CA TYR A 136 -6.80 6.47 -2.74
C TYR A 136 -8.33 6.42 -2.85
N TRP A 137 -9.01 7.56 -2.75
CA TRP A 137 -10.46 7.63 -2.96
C TRP A 137 -10.84 7.22 -4.39
N GLN A 138 -10.11 7.71 -5.40
CA GLN A 138 -10.35 7.32 -6.78
C GLN A 138 -10.14 5.81 -6.99
N TRP A 139 -9.09 5.24 -6.42
CA TRP A 139 -8.82 3.80 -6.53
C TRP A 139 -9.92 2.97 -5.88
N ALA A 140 -10.30 3.27 -4.63
CA ALA A 140 -11.40 2.59 -3.94
C ALA A 140 -12.69 2.66 -4.77
N ARG A 141 -13.08 3.89 -5.20
CA ARG A 141 -14.29 4.08 -6.01
C ARG A 141 -14.25 3.32 -7.34
N TYR A 142 -13.12 3.31 -8.02
CA TYR A 142 -12.97 2.63 -9.32
C TYR A 142 -13.17 1.11 -9.19
N THR A 143 -12.77 0.53 -8.08
CA THR A 143 -12.88 -0.91 -7.80
C THR A 143 -14.17 -1.32 -7.10
N GLY A 144 -15.05 -0.36 -6.77
CA GLY A 144 -16.31 -0.63 -6.05
C GLY A 144 -16.18 -0.69 -4.54
N GLY A 145 -14.99 -0.46 -3.99
CA GLY A 145 -14.75 -0.45 -2.55
C GLY A 145 -15.00 0.91 -1.90
N THR A 146 -14.54 1.07 -0.68
CA THR A 146 -14.76 2.23 0.15
C THR A 146 -13.45 2.84 0.65
N MET A 147 -13.47 4.11 1.03
CA MET A 147 -12.36 4.76 1.71
C MET A 147 -12.83 5.39 3.02
N ILE A 148 -12.08 5.12 4.08
CA ILE A 148 -12.25 5.72 5.39
C ILE A 148 -10.97 6.47 5.75
N SER A 149 -11.09 7.70 6.22
CA SER A 149 -9.98 8.45 6.82
C SER A 149 -10.39 8.82 8.24
N PRO A 150 -9.90 8.10 9.25
CA PRO A 150 -10.22 8.40 10.64
C PRO A 150 -9.67 9.77 11.01
N ALA A 151 -10.46 10.57 11.68
CA ALA A 151 -10.01 11.86 12.23
C ALA A 151 -9.13 11.63 13.46
N ALA A 152 -8.28 12.61 13.80
CA ALA A 152 -7.45 12.57 15.00
C ALA A 152 -8.26 12.40 16.32
N SER A 153 -9.55 12.70 16.28
CA SER A 153 -10.51 12.54 17.38
C SER A 153 -11.35 11.27 17.29
N TRP A 154 -10.97 10.33 16.45
CA TRP A 154 -11.62 9.02 16.37
C TRP A 154 -11.50 8.30 17.71
N PRO A 155 -12.62 7.79 18.29
CA PRO A 155 -12.63 7.17 19.61
C PRO A 155 -11.82 5.89 19.67
#